data_eb79ae0af0485867e710c1f7361f21a9
#
_entry.id   eb79ae0af0485867e710c1f7361f21a9
#
_cell.length_a   1.000
_cell.length_b   1.000
_cell.length_c   1.000
_cell.angle_alpha   90.00
_cell.angle_beta   90.00
_cell.angle_gamma   90.00
#
_symmetry.space_group_name_H-M   'P 1'
#
loop_
_entity.id
_entity.type
_entity.pdbx_description
1 polymer ?
#
loop_
_entity_poly.entity_id
_entity_poly.type
_entity_poly.pdbx_seq_one_letter_code
_entity_poly.pdbx_strand_id
1 'polypeptide(L)'
;MLLDGVGAEELAPLVVEAAAARGRVPVLVPARGFWRPAGERFQHGREDWQSFRDTWLDSAALRREVLDSGERYLPALWDVDRDRSAREQVRPLPERALVVVPGLFLLGLGLPGLTVHLALSPGALRRRGVPVWQLPAFTTYDHEVLPGDSCDVLVRAEDPRRPAVRSQSLR
;
A
#
# COMPACT_ATOMS: atom_id res chain seq x y z
N MET A 1 4.88 8.10 -3.71
CA MET A 1 4.91 7.84 -2.25
C MET A 1 4.14 6.57 -1.98
N LEU A 2 4.74 5.62 -1.30
CA LEU A 2 4.10 4.38 -0.86
C LEU A 2 3.67 4.53 0.59
N LEU A 3 2.40 4.27 0.89
CA LEU A 3 1.87 4.22 2.26
C LEU A 3 1.60 2.75 2.57
N ASP A 4 2.43 2.15 3.40
CA ASP A 4 2.41 0.72 3.67
C ASP A 4 1.86 0.41 5.06
N GLY A 5 1.02 -0.61 5.14
CA GLY A 5 0.48 -1.14 6.39
C GLY A 5 -1.01 -0.88 6.61
N VAL A 6 -1.55 -1.50 7.65
CA VAL A 6 -2.97 -1.35 8.03
C VAL A 6 -3.24 0.08 8.51
N GLY A 7 -4.21 0.75 7.89
CA GLY A 7 -4.50 2.17 8.08
C GLY A 7 -3.93 3.07 6.98
N ALA A 8 -3.22 2.52 6.00
CA ALA A 8 -2.68 3.30 4.88
C ALA A 8 -3.79 3.94 4.02
N GLU A 9 -4.88 3.22 3.80
CA GLU A 9 -6.01 3.73 3.02
C GLU A 9 -6.74 4.87 3.76
N GLU A 10 -6.84 4.80 5.09
CA GLU A 10 -7.41 5.85 5.92
C GLU A 10 -6.49 7.08 6.02
N LEU A 11 -5.18 6.88 5.98
CA LEU A 11 -4.20 7.98 6.00
C LEU A 11 -4.11 8.69 4.65
N ALA A 12 -4.31 7.99 3.55
CA ALA A 12 -4.11 8.51 2.20
C ALA A 12 -4.89 9.81 1.89
N PRO A 13 -6.17 9.97 2.26
CA PRO A 13 -6.89 11.24 2.06
C PRO A 13 -6.23 12.44 2.75
N LEU A 14 -5.69 12.26 3.95
CA LEU A 14 -5.00 13.33 4.69
C LEU A 14 -3.68 13.71 4.01
N VAL A 15 -2.96 12.73 3.46
CA VAL A 15 -1.74 12.98 2.67
C VAL A 15 -2.06 13.72 1.38
N VAL A 16 -3.14 13.35 0.71
CA VAL A 16 -3.67 14.01 -0.50
C VAL A 16 -3.98 15.48 -0.20
N GLU A 17 -4.73 15.76 0.85
CA GLU A 17 -5.08 17.12 1.28
C GLU A 17 -3.82 17.93 1.60
N ALA A 18 -2.90 17.38 2.40
CA ALA A 18 -1.66 18.03 2.76
C ALA A 18 -0.74 18.32 1.56
N ALA A 19 -0.73 17.44 0.56
CA ALA A 19 0.02 17.61 -0.68
C ALA A 19 -0.58 18.73 -1.54
N ALA A 20 -1.91 18.76 -1.69
CA ALA A 20 -2.62 19.80 -2.42
C ALA A 20 -2.37 21.19 -1.79
N ALA A 21 -2.43 21.29 -0.47
CA ALA A 21 -2.13 22.53 0.27
C ALA A 21 -0.69 23.04 0.04
N ARG A 22 0.23 22.16 -0.39
CA ARG A 22 1.62 22.48 -0.76
C ARG A 22 1.85 22.69 -2.26
N GLY A 23 0.77 22.82 -3.03
CA GLY A 23 0.82 23.06 -4.47
C GLY A 23 1.28 21.85 -5.29
N ARG A 24 1.17 20.62 -4.74
CA ARG A 24 1.31 19.38 -5.52
C ARG A 24 -0.04 18.99 -6.11
N VAL A 25 -0.02 18.21 -7.16
CA VAL A 25 -1.24 17.60 -7.72
C VAL A 25 -1.27 16.14 -7.27
N PRO A 26 -2.02 15.80 -6.20
CA PRO A 26 -2.03 14.43 -5.70
C PRO A 26 -2.84 13.51 -6.63
N VAL A 27 -2.30 12.33 -6.88
CA VAL A 27 -2.92 11.23 -7.62
C VAL A 27 -2.96 10.02 -6.71
N LEU A 28 -4.16 9.65 -6.27
CA LEU A 28 -4.37 8.50 -5.39
C LEU A 28 -4.60 7.23 -6.21
N VAL A 29 -3.77 6.23 -5.99
CA VAL A 29 -3.84 4.92 -6.66
C VAL A 29 -3.71 3.82 -5.60
N PRO A 30 -4.82 3.31 -5.04
CA PRO A 30 -4.78 2.22 -4.08
C PRO A 30 -4.16 0.95 -4.69
N ALA A 31 -3.17 0.36 -4.02
CA ALA A 31 -2.52 -0.88 -4.46
C ALA A 31 -3.50 -2.04 -4.62
N ARG A 32 -4.62 -2.01 -3.88
CA ARG A 32 -5.72 -2.97 -4.00
C ARG A 32 -6.30 -3.07 -5.42
N GLY A 33 -6.26 -1.99 -6.21
CA GLY A 33 -6.65 -1.99 -7.62
C GLY A 33 -5.74 -2.82 -8.54
N PHE A 34 -4.63 -3.32 -8.00
CA PHE A 34 -3.67 -4.21 -8.65
C PHE A 34 -3.61 -5.59 -8.01
N TRP A 35 -4.58 -5.95 -7.18
CA TRP A 35 -4.71 -7.31 -6.70
C TRP A 35 -5.17 -8.23 -7.83
N ARG A 36 -4.63 -9.43 -7.84
CA ARG A 36 -4.96 -10.46 -8.83
C ARG A 36 -6.41 -10.91 -8.72
N PRO A 37 -6.98 -11.54 -9.75
CA PRO A 37 -8.31 -12.15 -9.69
C PRO A 37 -8.45 -13.15 -8.53
N ALA A 38 -9.67 -13.35 -8.04
CA ALA A 38 -9.95 -14.28 -6.93
C ALA A 38 -9.48 -15.70 -7.21
N GLY A 39 -9.57 -16.15 -8.48
CA GLY A 39 -9.07 -17.46 -8.89
C GLY A 39 -7.57 -17.66 -8.65
N GLU A 40 -6.77 -16.58 -8.77
CA GLU A 40 -5.34 -16.61 -8.48
C GLU A 40 -5.08 -16.42 -6.99
N ARG A 41 -5.75 -15.45 -6.35
CA ARG A 41 -5.57 -15.14 -4.93
C ARG A 41 -5.89 -16.31 -4.02
N PHE A 42 -6.89 -17.13 -4.38
CA PHE A 42 -7.41 -18.19 -3.53
C PHE A 42 -7.02 -19.59 -4.01
N GLN A 43 -6.05 -19.73 -4.91
CA GLN A 43 -5.63 -21.04 -5.42
C GLN A 43 -5.10 -22.00 -4.32
N HIS A 44 -4.58 -21.46 -3.21
CA HIS A 44 -4.11 -22.19 -2.04
C HIS A 44 -5.09 -22.14 -0.85
N GLY A 45 -6.29 -21.60 -1.07
CA GLY A 45 -7.31 -21.40 -0.04
C GLY A 45 -7.59 -19.94 0.25
N ARG A 46 -8.78 -19.66 0.81
CA ARG A 46 -9.23 -18.29 1.08
C ARG A 46 -8.51 -17.64 2.28
N GLU A 47 -7.96 -18.46 3.16
CA GLU A 47 -7.31 -18.04 4.40
C GLU A 47 -5.81 -18.38 4.40
N ASP A 48 -5.23 -18.54 3.20
CA ASP A 48 -3.80 -18.74 3.05
C ASP A 48 -3.05 -17.42 3.21
N TRP A 49 -2.41 -17.24 4.37
CA TRP A 49 -1.70 -16.00 4.70
C TRP A 49 -0.44 -15.78 3.87
N GLN A 50 0.19 -16.83 3.36
CA GLN A 50 1.37 -16.73 2.51
C GLN A 50 0.98 -16.13 1.16
N SER A 51 -0.06 -16.67 0.52
CA SER A 51 -0.60 -16.09 -0.71
C SER A 51 -1.06 -14.65 -0.50
N PHE A 52 -1.73 -14.36 0.61
CA PHE A 52 -2.17 -13.01 0.95
C PHE A 52 -1.01 -12.01 0.96
N ARG A 53 0.12 -12.39 1.56
CA ARG A 53 1.31 -11.53 1.61
C ARG A 53 2.04 -11.46 0.27
N ASP A 54 2.24 -12.60 -0.40
CA ASP A 54 3.25 -12.74 -1.44
C ASP A 54 2.68 -12.65 -2.86
N THR A 55 1.41 -13.03 -3.04
CA THR A 55 0.88 -13.22 -4.40
C THR A 55 -0.37 -12.40 -4.73
N TRP A 56 -1.06 -11.84 -3.74
CA TRP A 56 -2.29 -11.11 -4.05
C TRP A 56 -2.03 -9.83 -4.84
N LEU A 57 -0.95 -9.10 -4.56
CA LEU A 57 -0.57 -7.90 -5.30
C LEU A 57 0.22 -8.29 -6.55
N ASP A 58 -0.21 -7.82 -7.71
CA ASP A 58 0.62 -7.76 -8.92
C ASP A 58 1.54 -6.53 -8.86
N SER A 59 2.63 -6.67 -8.14
CA SER A 59 3.60 -5.59 -7.96
C SER A 59 4.29 -5.17 -9.27
N ALA A 60 4.45 -6.12 -10.19
CA ALA A 60 5.03 -5.83 -11.51
C ALA A 60 4.08 -4.96 -12.34
N ALA A 61 2.78 -5.26 -12.30
CA ALA A 61 1.78 -4.41 -12.95
C ALA A 61 1.66 -3.03 -12.30
N LEU A 62 1.61 -2.96 -10.96
CA LEU A 62 1.61 -1.68 -10.24
C LEU A 62 2.82 -0.82 -10.62
N ARG A 63 4.00 -1.42 -10.68
CA ARG A 63 5.22 -0.74 -11.08
C ARG A 63 5.13 -0.21 -12.51
N ARG A 64 4.77 -1.08 -13.46
CA ARG A 64 4.72 -0.76 -14.90
C ARG A 64 3.65 0.28 -15.22
N GLU A 65 2.45 0.15 -14.63
CA GLU A 65 1.30 0.96 -15.01
C GLU A 65 1.18 2.27 -14.20
N VAL A 66 1.91 2.40 -13.09
CA VAL A 66 1.78 3.55 -12.17
C VAL A 66 3.12 4.20 -11.85
N LEU A 67 4.10 3.43 -11.38
CA LEU A 67 5.29 4.01 -10.78
C LEU A 67 6.38 4.33 -11.81
N ASP A 68 6.54 3.51 -12.83
CA ASP A 68 7.49 3.68 -13.92
C ASP A 68 6.81 4.09 -15.25
N SER A 69 5.53 4.48 -15.20
CA SER A 69 4.70 4.71 -16.39
C SER A 69 4.96 6.04 -17.11
N GLY A 70 5.81 6.90 -16.57
CA GLY A 70 6.18 8.18 -17.18
C GLY A 70 5.05 9.22 -17.07
N GLU A 71 4.52 9.67 -18.22
CA GLU A 71 3.53 10.75 -18.29
C GLU A 71 2.07 10.30 -18.18
N ARG A 72 1.83 9.01 -17.98
CA ARG A 72 0.48 8.42 -17.97
C ARG A 72 0.43 7.35 -16.89
N TYR A 73 -0.76 7.05 -16.39
CA TYR A 73 -0.96 5.99 -15.41
C TYR A 73 -2.31 5.29 -15.59
N LEU A 74 -2.40 4.05 -15.15
CA LEU A 74 -3.65 3.30 -15.08
C LEU A 74 -4.11 3.28 -13.61
N PRO A 75 -5.33 3.74 -13.27
CA PRO A 75 -5.78 3.82 -11.88
C PRO A 75 -6.00 2.47 -11.19
N ALA A 76 -6.43 1.44 -11.93
CA ALA A 76 -6.65 0.09 -11.45
C ALA A 76 -6.76 -0.91 -12.59
N LEU A 77 -6.33 -2.14 -12.36
CA LEU A 77 -6.54 -3.30 -13.25
C LEU A 77 -7.80 -4.08 -12.88
N TRP A 78 -8.05 -4.22 -11.58
CA TRP A 78 -9.05 -5.14 -11.06
C TRP A 78 -9.97 -4.49 -10.02
N ASP A 79 -11.28 -4.70 -10.16
CA ASP A 79 -12.30 -4.42 -9.16
C ASP A 79 -12.42 -5.67 -8.27
N VAL A 80 -11.75 -5.62 -7.13
CA VAL A 80 -11.62 -6.77 -6.21
C VAL A 80 -12.95 -7.17 -5.60
N ASP A 81 -13.86 -6.21 -5.40
CA ASP A 81 -15.15 -6.45 -4.76
C ASP A 81 -16.13 -7.15 -5.71
N ARG A 82 -16.04 -6.84 -7.00
CA ARG A 82 -16.84 -7.48 -8.04
C ARG A 82 -16.12 -8.63 -8.76
N ASP A 83 -14.87 -8.85 -8.40
CA ASP A 83 -13.96 -9.82 -9.01
C ASP A 83 -13.95 -9.80 -10.54
N ARG A 84 -13.73 -8.61 -11.09
CA ARG A 84 -13.69 -8.37 -12.55
C ARG A 84 -12.71 -7.28 -12.92
N SER A 85 -12.37 -7.19 -14.21
CA SER A 85 -11.58 -6.07 -14.71
C SER A 85 -12.21 -4.72 -14.33
N ALA A 86 -11.40 -3.80 -13.82
CA ALA A 86 -11.82 -2.46 -13.44
C ALA A 86 -12.26 -1.63 -14.67
N ARG A 87 -11.78 -2.00 -15.88
CA ARG A 87 -12.02 -1.28 -17.13
C ARG A 87 -11.68 0.21 -17.07
N GLU A 88 -10.71 0.54 -16.23
CA GLU A 88 -10.19 1.91 -16.15
C GLU A 88 -9.44 2.27 -17.43
N GLN A 89 -9.50 3.55 -17.78
CA GLN A 89 -8.73 4.10 -18.89
C GLN A 89 -7.41 4.67 -18.36
N VAL A 90 -6.37 4.58 -19.19
CA VAL A 90 -5.09 5.24 -18.93
C VAL A 90 -5.32 6.75 -18.89
N ARG A 91 -4.82 7.42 -17.86
CA ARG A 91 -4.97 8.87 -17.63
C ARG A 91 -3.62 9.56 -17.75
N PRO A 92 -3.59 10.82 -18.20
CA PRO A 92 -2.36 11.61 -18.14
C PRO A 92 -1.95 11.84 -16.68
N LEU A 93 -0.67 11.77 -16.40
CA LEU A 93 -0.12 12.15 -15.11
C LEU A 93 0.11 13.67 -15.11
N PRO A 94 -0.53 14.43 -14.21
CA PRO A 94 -0.38 15.88 -14.19
C PRO A 94 1.06 16.32 -13.91
N GLU A 95 1.46 17.49 -14.39
CA GLU A 95 2.70 18.11 -13.96
C GLU A 95 2.71 18.29 -12.43
N ARG A 96 3.86 18.08 -11.80
CA ARG A 96 4.04 18.13 -10.34
C ARG A 96 3.17 17.11 -9.58
N ALA A 97 2.73 16.05 -10.24
CA ALA A 97 1.98 15.00 -9.59
C ALA A 97 2.74 14.41 -8.40
N LEU A 98 1.99 14.11 -7.35
CA LEU A 98 2.42 13.24 -6.27
C LEU A 98 1.53 12.00 -6.29
N VAL A 99 2.06 10.91 -6.83
CA VAL A 99 1.35 9.62 -6.79
C VAL A 99 1.43 9.06 -5.37
N VAL A 100 0.27 8.80 -4.77
CA VAL A 100 0.11 8.23 -3.43
C VAL A 100 -0.48 6.84 -3.59
N VAL A 101 0.26 5.83 -3.15
CA VAL A 101 -0.12 4.42 -3.26
C VAL A 101 -0.27 3.83 -1.87
N PRO A 102 -1.48 3.81 -1.30
CA PRO A 102 -1.74 3.07 -0.07
C PRO A 102 -1.92 1.58 -0.34
N GLY A 103 -1.41 0.74 0.57
CA GLY A 103 -1.54 -0.70 0.47
C GLY A 103 -0.86 -1.47 1.60
N LEU A 104 -0.79 -2.77 1.42
CA LEU A 104 -0.16 -3.71 2.35
C LEU A 104 1.06 -4.35 1.69
N PHE A 105 2.12 -4.59 2.48
CA PHE A 105 3.31 -5.33 2.07
C PHE A 105 4.04 -4.72 0.85
N LEU A 106 4.07 -3.38 0.77
CA LEU A 106 4.67 -2.68 -0.36
C LEU A 106 6.19 -2.56 -0.27
N LEU A 107 6.75 -2.59 0.94
CA LEU A 107 8.19 -2.55 1.16
C LEU A 107 8.80 -3.94 0.86
N GLY A 108 10.06 -3.96 0.46
CA GLY A 108 10.70 -5.23 0.06
C GLY A 108 10.42 -5.68 -1.38
N LEU A 109 9.48 -5.02 -2.08
CA LEU A 109 9.14 -5.32 -3.48
C LEU A 109 10.00 -4.54 -4.49
N GLY A 110 10.94 -3.73 -4.03
CA GLY A 110 11.78 -2.88 -4.90
C GLY A 110 11.00 -1.81 -5.65
N LEU A 111 9.84 -1.40 -5.14
CA LEU A 111 9.04 -0.33 -5.73
C LEU A 111 9.69 1.03 -5.47
N PRO A 112 9.74 1.93 -6.49
CA PRO A 112 10.39 3.24 -6.32
C PRO A 112 9.53 4.23 -5.55
N GLY A 113 10.18 5.18 -4.86
CA GLY A 113 9.55 6.32 -4.24
C GLY A 113 9.74 6.41 -2.73
N LEU A 114 9.29 7.51 -2.14
CA LEU A 114 9.28 7.72 -0.70
C LEU A 114 8.36 6.71 -0.02
N THR A 115 8.81 6.11 1.05
CA THR A 115 8.10 5.04 1.77
C THR A 115 7.68 5.50 3.16
N VAL A 116 6.42 5.28 3.50
CA VAL A 116 5.85 5.52 4.83
C VAL A 116 5.28 4.20 5.33
N HIS A 117 5.76 3.71 6.46
CA HIS A 117 5.25 2.47 7.06
C HIS A 117 4.45 2.75 8.34
N LEU A 118 3.23 2.20 8.40
CA LEU A 118 2.35 2.24 9.56
C LEU A 118 2.55 0.98 10.40
N ALA A 119 3.40 1.07 11.41
CA ALA A 119 3.68 -0.05 12.30
C ALA A 119 2.60 -0.20 13.37
N LEU A 120 2.08 -1.41 13.50
CA LEU A 120 1.09 -1.82 14.48
C LEU A 120 1.51 -3.13 15.14
N SER A 121 1.37 -3.22 16.47
CA SER A 121 1.53 -4.50 17.14
C SER A 121 0.44 -5.51 16.74
N PRO A 122 0.68 -6.83 16.92
CA PRO A 122 -0.36 -7.85 16.67
C PRO A 122 -1.65 -7.59 17.47
N GLY A 123 -1.53 -7.00 18.66
CA GLY A 123 -2.68 -6.59 19.46
C GLY A 123 -3.47 -5.45 18.82
N ALA A 124 -2.79 -4.47 18.26
CA ALA A 124 -3.43 -3.35 17.55
C ALA A 124 -4.07 -3.81 16.23
N LEU A 125 -3.43 -4.71 15.48
CA LEU A 125 -4.00 -5.33 14.28
C LEU A 125 -5.33 -6.03 14.58
N ARG A 126 -5.39 -6.83 15.66
CA ARG A 126 -6.64 -7.47 16.11
C ARG A 126 -7.72 -6.45 16.48
N ARG A 127 -7.37 -5.40 17.23
CA ARG A 127 -8.33 -4.33 17.60
C ARG A 127 -8.88 -3.58 16.37
N ARG A 128 -8.11 -3.51 15.28
CA ARG A 128 -8.55 -2.95 13.98
C ARG A 128 -9.31 -3.94 13.10
N GLY A 129 -9.62 -5.13 13.62
CA GLY A 129 -10.44 -6.11 12.91
C GLY A 129 -9.68 -6.95 11.87
N VAL A 130 -8.34 -6.93 11.90
CA VAL A 130 -7.57 -7.81 11.01
C VAL A 130 -7.89 -9.27 11.34
N PRO A 131 -8.33 -10.08 10.37
CA PRO A 131 -8.64 -11.48 10.59
C PRO A 131 -7.46 -12.27 11.16
N VAL A 132 -7.76 -13.22 12.05
CA VAL A 132 -6.71 -14.00 12.74
C VAL A 132 -5.79 -14.72 11.76
N TRP A 133 -6.33 -15.25 10.68
CA TRP A 133 -5.56 -15.95 9.64
C TRP A 133 -4.56 -15.04 8.90
N GLN A 134 -4.77 -13.71 8.89
CA GLN A 134 -3.84 -12.77 8.28
C GLN A 134 -2.68 -12.35 9.19
N LEU A 135 -2.80 -12.51 10.51
CA LEU A 135 -1.78 -12.06 11.45
C LEU A 135 -0.38 -12.63 11.21
N PRO A 136 -0.23 -13.91 10.81
CA PRO A 136 1.09 -14.45 10.47
C PRO A 136 1.76 -13.70 9.31
N ALA A 137 0.99 -13.22 8.33
CA ALA A 137 1.54 -12.43 7.20
C ALA A 137 2.25 -11.18 7.69
N PHE A 138 1.64 -10.42 8.62
CA PHE A 138 2.25 -9.22 9.18
C PHE A 138 3.47 -9.53 10.03
N THR A 139 3.38 -10.56 10.89
CA THR A 139 4.52 -10.96 11.73
C THR A 139 5.73 -11.38 10.88
N THR A 140 5.49 -12.16 9.83
CA THR A 140 6.54 -12.62 8.93
C THR A 140 7.10 -11.45 8.12
N TYR A 141 6.25 -10.55 7.64
CA TYR A 141 6.65 -9.33 6.95
C TYR A 141 7.55 -8.45 7.82
N ASP A 142 7.18 -8.22 9.07
CA ASP A 142 7.98 -7.43 10.01
C ASP A 142 9.36 -8.06 10.25
N HIS A 143 9.44 -9.39 10.24
CA HIS A 143 10.68 -10.11 10.52
C HIS A 143 11.60 -10.22 9.30
N GLU A 144 11.04 -10.42 8.10
CA GLU A 144 11.81 -10.64 6.88
C GLU A 144 12.18 -9.34 6.17
N VAL A 145 11.25 -8.38 6.12
CA VAL A 145 11.42 -7.11 5.39
C VAL A 145 11.95 -6.01 6.27
N LEU A 146 11.72 -6.10 7.60
CA LEU A 146 12.09 -5.08 8.57
C LEU A 146 11.59 -3.69 8.16
N PRO A 147 10.28 -3.53 7.85
CA PRO A 147 9.76 -2.31 7.26
C PRO A 147 9.99 -1.08 8.15
N GLY A 148 10.02 -1.28 9.49
CA GLY A 148 10.32 -0.21 10.45
C GLY A 148 11.73 0.36 10.34
N ASP A 149 12.67 -0.39 9.78
CA ASP A 149 14.08 0.02 9.63
C ASP A 149 14.39 0.44 8.19
N SER A 150 13.62 -0.06 7.21
CA SER A 150 13.85 0.18 5.78
C SER A 150 13.01 1.33 5.20
N CYS A 151 11.94 1.80 5.90
CA CYS A 151 11.12 2.91 5.44
C CYS A 151 11.78 4.28 5.68
N ASP A 152 11.43 5.28 4.86
CA ASP A 152 11.85 6.66 5.05
C ASP A 152 11.14 7.32 6.23
N VAL A 153 9.86 6.99 6.44
CA VAL A 153 9.04 7.48 7.54
C VAL A 153 8.32 6.34 8.23
N LEU A 154 8.58 6.18 9.52
CA LEU A 154 7.88 5.23 10.38
C LEU A 154 6.80 5.94 11.18
N VAL A 155 5.57 5.46 11.07
CA VAL A 155 4.43 5.92 11.88
C VAL A 155 3.99 4.78 12.79
N ARG A 156 4.19 4.94 14.09
CA ARG A 156 3.64 4.02 15.10
C ARG A 156 2.26 4.50 15.50
N ALA A 157 1.23 3.78 15.08
CA ALA A 157 -0.18 4.16 15.23
C ALA A 157 -0.95 3.20 16.17
N GLU A 158 -0.33 2.74 17.25
CA GLU A 158 -0.96 1.91 18.27
C GLU A 158 -2.23 2.56 18.82
N ASP A 159 -2.15 3.86 19.12
CA ASP A 159 -3.29 4.74 19.37
C ASP A 159 -3.41 5.73 18.22
N PRO A 160 -4.48 5.66 17.39
CA PRO A 160 -4.66 6.59 16.27
C PRO A 160 -4.71 8.07 16.67
N ARG A 161 -5.03 8.36 17.94
CA ARG A 161 -5.11 9.73 18.47
C ARG A 161 -3.74 10.28 18.85
N ARG A 162 -2.72 9.42 19.00
CA ARG A 162 -1.37 9.77 19.44
C ARG A 162 -0.30 9.02 18.66
N PRO A 163 -0.23 9.21 17.32
CA PRO A 163 0.79 8.55 16.53
C PRO A 163 2.17 9.10 16.87
N ALA A 164 3.16 8.22 16.96
CA ALA A 164 4.57 8.63 17.03
C ALA A 164 5.18 8.50 15.64
N VAL A 165 5.83 9.57 15.17
CA VAL A 165 6.46 9.62 13.84
C VAL A 165 7.97 9.70 13.99
N ARG A 166 8.69 8.83 13.27
CA ARG A 166 10.13 8.86 13.09
C ARG A 166 10.44 9.00 11.60
N SER A 167 11.10 10.05 11.20
CA SER A 167 11.69 10.15 9.86
C SER A 167 13.15 9.70 9.91
N GLN A 168 13.57 8.86 8.98
CA GLN A 168 14.99 8.66 8.72
C GLN A 168 15.42 9.80 7.81
N SER A 169 16.56 10.43 8.14
CA SER A 169 17.11 11.49 7.29
C SER A 169 17.27 10.94 5.87
N LEU A 170 16.59 11.57 4.92
CA LEU A 170 16.76 11.27 3.49
C LEU A 170 18.25 11.41 3.17
N ARG A 171 18.91 10.31 2.84
CA ARG A 171 20.31 10.29 2.38
C ARG A 171 20.40 10.73 0.94
#